data_2830521614b3a17f04465eb84af3321d
#
_entry.id   2830521614b3a17f04465eb84af3321d
#
_cell.length_a   1.000
_cell.length_b   1.000
_cell.length_c   1.000
_cell.angle_alpha   90.00
_cell.angle_beta   90.00
_cell.angle_gamma   90.00
#
_symmetry.space_group_name_H-M   'P 1'
#
loop_
_entity.id
_entity.type
_entity.pdbx_description
1 polymer ?
#
loop_
_entity_poly.entity_id
_entity_poly.type
_entity_poly.pdbx_seq_one_letter_code
_entity_poly.pdbx_strand_id
1 'polypeptide(L)'
;MKIKVLLIGIVLTQQLHAQSYQKMHNKAIVVDTHNDILMQAADKGIVFDRDLTGITYSDLARWKKGGLDVQVFSVYCDGDKKNAYAYANREMDSLDAVVARNPDKIVKVFSYADLLKAVKQHKIAAMFGVEGGHMIEDDLGKLDSLYKRGARYLTLTHNIAPSWATSAADEASPNPSKGGALDSSRRKGLTDFGKQVVQRMNQLGMLIDVSHAGDQTFWDIIKATTKPIIASHSSVYSLVPHRRNLKDDQIKAIAKNGGVIQVNFNPGFIDSSFGKKETAFLTKYAAEYDSLMKTGKLEWYSMDYLYKKYAAETNTMRPPLSMLIEHIEYIIKLVDVDYVGLGSDFDGINITPQQLDDVTTYPLITKALVDKGYSKKDITKILGGNFLRVLKANEVK
;
A
#
# COMPACT_ATOMS: atom_id res chain seq x y z
N MET A 1 -1.43 11.44 51.61
CA MET A 1 -0.38 12.13 50.81
C MET A 1 0.36 11.21 49.83
N LYS A 2 0.68 9.95 50.17
CA LYS A 2 1.42 9.00 49.30
C LYS A 2 0.70 8.64 47.98
N ILE A 3 -0.65 8.53 47.96
CA ILE A 3 -1.42 8.16 46.74
C ILE A 3 -1.45 9.28 45.72
N LYS A 4 -1.52 10.55 46.13
CA LYS A 4 -1.48 11.70 45.21
C LYS A 4 -0.12 11.87 44.48
N VAL A 5 0.99 11.55 45.18
CA VAL A 5 2.33 11.63 44.58
C VAL A 5 2.55 10.53 43.56
N LEU A 6 2.01 9.32 43.78
CA LEU A 6 2.11 8.20 42.83
C LEU A 6 1.31 8.48 41.54
N LEU A 7 0.08 9.01 41.64
CA LEU A 7 -0.75 9.39 40.51
C LEU A 7 -0.12 10.49 39.65
N ILE A 8 0.50 11.50 40.28
CA ILE A 8 1.21 12.59 39.57
C ILE A 8 2.44 12.04 38.84
N GLY A 9 3.18 11.12 39.46
CA GLY A 9 4.33 10.46 38.81
C GLY A 9 3.95 9.65 37.59
N ILE A 10 2.85 8.91 37.62
CA ILE A 10 2.34 8.12 36.48
C ILE A 10 1.86 9.03 35.34
N VAL A 11 1.15 10.11 35.64
CA VAL A 11 0.69 11.09 34.63
C VAL A 11 1.87 11.80 33.97
N LEU A 12 2.89 12.20 34.71
CA LEU A 12 4.10 12.83 34.18
C LEU A 12 4.91 11.90 33.29
N THR A 13 5.05 10.62 33.67
CA THR A 13 5.75 9.63 32.84
C THR A 13 4.99 9.34 31.54
N GLN A 14 3.67 9.26 31.58
CA GLN A 14 2.85 9.08 30.37
C GLN A 14 2.91 10.31 29.44
N GLN A 15 2.92 11.52 29.98
CA GLN A 15 3.07 12.75 29.18
C GLN A 15 4.47 12.86 28.54
N LEU A 16 5.52 12.50 29.25
CA LEU A 16 6.89 12.47 28.71
C LEU A 16 7.04 11.41 27.61
N HIS A 17 6.41 10.26 27.77
CA HIS A 17 6.40 9.19 26.75
C HIS A 17 5.61 9.62 25.52
N ALA A 18 4.43 10.23 25.68
CA ALA A 18 3.61 10.76 24.59
C ALA A 18 4.34 11.84 23.80
N GLN A 19 5.03 12.76 24.46
CA GLN A 19 5.86 13.77 23.78
C GLN A 19 7.08 13.17 23.07
N SER A 20 7.60 12.05 23.55
CA SER A 20 8.78 11.39 23.00
C SER A 20 8.50 10.75 21.63
N TYR A 21 7.45 9.92 21.50
CA TYR A 21 7.15 9.26 20.22
C TYR A 21 6.65 10.25 19.16
N GLN A 22 5.83 11.25 19.54
CA GLN A 22 5.37 12.29 18.62
C GLN A 22 6.54 13.10 18.05
N LYS A 23 7.50 13.48 18.91
CA LYS A 23 8.72 14.16 18.46
C LYS A 23 9.59 13.30 17.55
N MET A 24 9.60 11.98 17.80
CA MET A 24 10.32 11.02 16.95
C MET A 24 9.63 10.89 15.60
N HIS A 25 8.31 10.72 15.58
CA HIS A 25 7.49 10.67 14.39
C HIS A 25 7.70 11.91 13.51
N ASN A 26 7.54 13.10 14.06
CA ASN A 26 7.69 14.37 13.34
C ASN A 26 9.12 14.67 12.85
N LYS A 27 10.14 13.90 13.29
CA LYS A 27 11.53 14.03 12.83
C LYS A 27 11.91 12.98 11.78
N ALA A 28 11.17 11.91 11.67
CA ALA A 28 11.35 10.92 10.62
C ALA A 28 10.74 11.44 9.32
N ILE A 29 11.21 10.94 8.18
CA ILE A 29 10.47 11.05 6.92
C ILE A 29 9.50 9.89 6.90
N VAL A 30 8.20 10.18 6.98
CA VAL A 30 7.14 9.18 6.98
C VAL A 30 6.66 8.95 5.55
N VAL A 31 6.73 7.72 5.09
CA VAL A 31 6.36 7.30 3.74
C VAL A 31 5.24 6.28 3.82
N ASP A 32 4.19 6.50 3.04
CA ASP A 32 3.21 5.47 2.70
C ASP A 32 3.31 5.16 1.21
N THR A 33 3.52 3.89 0.88
CA THR A 33 3.80 3.48 -0.49
C THR A 33 2.58 3.09 -1.30
N HIS A 34 1.37 3.10 -0.70
CA HIS A 34 0.16 2.73 -1.41
C HIS A 34 -1.11 3.36 -0.82
N ASN A 35 -1.85 4.11 -1.65
CA ASN A 35 -3.12 4.73 -1.28
C ASN A 35 -3.99 4.95 -2.53
N ASP A 36 -5.25 4.50 -2.51
CA ASP A 36 -6.14 4.41 -3.68
C ASP A 36 -7.13 5.57 -3.81
N ILE A 37 -6.87 6.71 -3.20
CA ILE A 37 -7.76 7.87 -3.28
C ILE A 37 -8.02 8.33 -4.73
N LEU A 38 -7.09 8.06 -5.66
CA LEU A 38 -7.23 8.45 -7.07
C LEU A 38 -8.33 7.66 -7.77
N MET A 39 -8.49 6.36 -7.47
CA MET A 39 -9.62 5.56 -7.95
C MET A 39 -10.94 6.18 -7.50
N GLN A 40 -11.06 6.55 -6.22
CA GLN A 40 -12.27 7.19 -5.71
C GLN A 40 -12.50 8.58 -6.33
N ALA A 41 -11.43 9.34 -6.59
CA ALA A 41 -11.53 10.61 -7.30
C ALA A 41 -12.05 10.43 -8.73
N ALA A 42 -11.55 9.43 -9.46
CA ALA A 42 -11.96 9.15 -10.83
C ALA A 42 -13.39 8.59 -10.93
N ASP A 43 -13.80 7.72 -10.00
CA ASP A 43 -15.09 7.04 -10.05
C ASP A 43 -16.23 7.85 -9.40
N LYS A 44 -15.95 8.58 -8.32
CA LYS A 44 -16.95 9.33 -7.53
C LYS A 44 -16.86 10.85 -7.67
N GLY A 45 -15.86 11.37 -8.41
CA GLY A 45 -15.62 12.81 -8.51
C GLY A 45 -15.15 13.44 -7.20
N ILE A 46 -14.52 12.65 -6.32
CA ILE A 46 -14.00 13.15 -5.04
C ILE A 46 -12.82 14.09 -5.28
N VAL A 47 -12.79 15.21 -4.57
CA VAL A 47 -11.74 16.22 -4.62
C VAL A 47 -11.04 16.23 -3.27
N PHE A 48 -9.87 15.58 -3.19
CA PHE A 48 -9.21 15.25 -1.91
C PHE A 48 -8.33 16.38 -1.31
N ASP A 49 -8.44 17.61 -1.82
CA ASP A 49 -7.99 18.83 -1.15
C ASP A 49 -9.09 19.48 -0.30
N ARG A 50 -10.26 18.83 -0.17
CA ARG A 50 -11.34 19.17 0.75
C ARG A 50 -11.34 18.25 1.96
N ASP A 51 -12.09 18.60 2.99
CA ASP A 51 -12.34 17.71 4.14
C ASP A 51 -13.20 16.54 3.68
N LEU A 52 -12.67 15.33 3.78
CA LEU A 52 -13.36 14.08 3.42
C LEU A 52 -13.53 13.16 4.64
N THR A 53 -13.52 13.73 5.85
CA THR A 53 -13.76 12.97 7.09
C THR A 53 -15.05 12.16 7.02
N GLY A 54 -14.97 10.85 7.31
CA GLY A 54 -16.08 9.91 7.21
C GLY A 54 -16.43 9.44 5.79
N ILE A 55 -15.81 9.99 4.76
CA ILE A 55 -16.00 9.60 3.35
C ILE A 55 -14.83 8.69 2.90
N THR A 56 -13.62 9.14 3.11
CA THR A 56 -12.36 8.46 2.74
C THR A 56 -11.46 8.31 3.97
N TYR A 57 -10.43 7.47 3.86
CA TYR A 57 -9.39 7.35 4.89
C TYR A 57 -8.36 8.47 4.81
N SER A 58 -8.29 9.20 3.70
CA SER A 58 -7.29 10.24 3.47
C SER A 58 -7.85 11.49 2.82
N ASP A 59 -7.22 12.61 3.07
CA ASP A 59 -7.29 13.88 2.34
C ASP A 59 -6.06 14.72 2.64
N LEU A 60 -5.88 15.83 1.91
CA LEU A 60 -4.69 16.65 1.96
C LEU A 60 -4.39 17.19 3.38
N ALA A 61 -5.42 17.58 4.13
CA ALA A 61 -5.24 18.11 5.49
C ALA A 61 -4.92 17.00 6.49
N ARG A 62 -5.57 15.83 6.34
CA ARG A 62 -5.36 14.68 7.22
C ARG A 62 -4.00 14.03 7.04
N TRP A 63 -3.45 13.92 5.81
CA TRP A 63 -2.05 13.50 5.61
C TRP A 63 -1.08 14.36 6.40
N LYS A 64 -1.24 15.70 6.32
CA LYS A 64 -0.40 16.63 7.10
C LYS A 64 -0.56 16.43 8.60
N LYS A 65 -1.79 16.26 9.07
CA LYS A 65 -2.10 16.01 10.50
C LYS A 65 -1.48 14.70 10.98
N GLY A 66 -1.46 13.66 10.14
CA GLY A 66 -0.82 12.36 10.42
C GLY A 66 0.70 12.38 10.35
N GLY A 67 1.30 13.52 9.98
CA GLY A 67 2.75 13.66 9.86
C GLY A 67 3.34 12.92 8.67
N LEU A 68 2.54 12.65 7.63
CA LEU A 68 3.02 12.00 6.41
C LEU A 68 3.80 13.02 5.57
N ASP A 69 4.98 12.63 5.10
CA ASP A 69 5.85 13.42 4.24
C ASP A 69 5.79 12.99 2.78
N VAL A 70 5.58 11.68 2.54
CA VAL A 70 5.60 11.09 1.19
C VAL A 70 4.40 10.17 1.03
N GLN A 71 3.56 10.46 0.04
CA GLN A 71 2.51 9.55 -0.39
C GLN A 71 2.80 9.04 -1.81
N VAL A 72 2.84 7.72 -1.98
CA VAL A 72 2.72 7.14 -3.31
C VAL A 72 1.25 6.86 -3.57
N PHE A 73 0.70 7.54 -4.55
CA PHE A 73 -0.69 7.43 -4.96
C PHE A 73 -0.82 6.27 -5.95
N SER A 74 -1.64 5.30 -5.62
CA SER A 74 -2.00 4.21 -6.52
C SER A 74 -2.77 4.76 -7.72
N VAL A 75 -2.39 4.32 -8.89
CA VAL A 75 -3.09 4.51 -10.15
C VAL A 75 -3.63 3.14 -10.51
N TYR A 76 -4.93 2.92 -10.30
CA TYR A 76 -5.55 1.62 -10.31
C TYR A 76 -6.87 1.56 -11.07
N CYS A 77 -7.07 0.49 -11.82
CA CYS A 77 -8.39 0.01 -12.24
C CYS A 77 -8.38 -1.52 -12.35
N ASP A 78 -9.57 -2.14 -12.41
CA ASP A 78 -9.66 -3.58 -12.64
C ASP A 78 -9.05 -3.99 -13.99
N GLY A 79 -8.45 -5.17 -14.02
CA GLY A 79 -7.71 -5.66 -15.20
C GLY A 79 -8.57 -5.99 -16.43
N ASP A 80 -9.91 -6.01 -16.30
CA ASP A 80 -10.87 -6.16 -17.41
C ASP A 80 -11.36 -4.79 -17.93
N LYS A 81 -10.93 -3.69 -17.33
CA LYS A 81 -11.34 -2.35 -17.75
C LYS A 81 -10.79 -2.02 -19.14
N LYS A 82 -11.70 -1.67 -20.06
CA LYS A 82 -11.33 -1.19 -21.38
C LYS A 82 -10.69 0.19 -21.31
N ASN A 83 -9.68 0.44 -22.15
CA ASN A 83 -8.93 1.69 -22.18
C ASN A 83 -8.26 2.01 -20.82
N ALA A 84 -7.64 1.01 -20.21
CA ALA A 84 -7.00 1.12 -18.90
C ALA A 84 -5.92 2.22 -18.86
N TYR A 85 -5.15 2.40 -19.94
CA TYR A 85 -4.18 3.48 -20.06
C TYR A 85 -4.82 4.88 -20.03
N ALA A 86 -5.94 5.07 -20.71
CA ALA A 86 -6.67 6.34 -20.65
C ALA A 86 -7.26 6.61 -19.26
N TYR A 87 -7.70 5.55 -18.57
CA TYR A 87 -8.19 5.64 -17.20
C TYR A 87 -7.05 6.03 -16.24
N ALA A 88 -5.89 5.38 -16.33
CA ALA A 88 -4.70 5.74 -15.57
C ALA A 88 -4.33 7.23 -15.72
N ASN A 89 -4.39 7.75 -16.95
CA ASN A 89 -4.13 9.18 -17.19
C ASN A 89 -5.15 10.09 -16.50
N ARG A 90 -6.44 9.73 -16.43
CA ARG A 90 -7.46 10.51 -15.70
C ARG A 90 -7.20 10.54 -14.19
N GLU A 91 -6.78 9.43 -13.61
CA GLU A 91 -6.39 9.37 -12.21
C GLU A 91 -5.19 10.28 -11.92
N MET A 92 -4.17 10.21 -12.79
CA MET A 92 -3.01 11.11 -12.69
C MET A 92 -3.40 12.57 -12.84
N ASP A 93 -4.35 12.92 -13.73
CA ASP A 93 -4.86 14.28 -13.89
C ASP A 93 -5.56 14.77 -12.62
N SER A 94 -6.22 13.90 -11.87
CA SER A 94 -6.85 14.23 -10.57
C SER A 94 -5.82 14.72 -9.54
N LEU A 95 -4.68 14.04 -9.42
CA LEU A 95 -3.59 14.49 -8.55
C LEU A 95 -2.94 15.77 -9.10
N ASP A 96 -2.67 15.84 -10.40
CA ASP A 96 -2.08 17.03 -11.04
C ASP A 96 -2.94 18.28 -10.76
N ALA A 97 -4.27 18.16 -10.81
CA ALA A 97 -5.20 19.24 -10.47
C ALA A 97 -5.14 19.64 -8.99
N VAL A 98 -5.03 18.69 -8.06
CA VAL A 98 -4.86 18.98 -6.62
C VAL A 98 -3.53 19.68 -6.35
N VAL A 99 -2.44 19.19 -6.94
CA VAL A 99 -1.10 19.79 -6.81
C VAL A 99 -1.11 21.24 -7.33
N ALA A 100 -1.73 21.47 -8.49
CA ALA A 100 -1.81 22.81 -9.07
C ALA A 100 -2.55 23.82 -8.19
N ARG A 101 -3.60 23.38 -7.47
CA ARG A 101 -4.37 24.24 -6.56
C ARG A 101 -3.72 24.43 -5.19
N ASN A 102 -2.79 23.54 -4.79
CA ASN A 102 -2.18 23.53 -3.46
C ASN A 102 -0.65 23.48 -3.50
N PRO A 103 0.03 24.37 -4.26
CA PRO A 103 1.47 24.31 -4.48
C PRO A 103 2.31 24.57 -3.21
N ASP A 104 1.70 25.10 -2.17
CA ASP A 104 2.27 25.32 -0.84
C ASP A 104 2.22 24.09 0.06
N LYS A 105 1.36 23.08 -0.22
CA LYS A 105 1.11 21.93 0.64
C LYS A 105 1.59 20.60 0.07
N ILE A 106 1.52 20.44 -1.25
CA ILE A 106 1.84 19.19 -1.95
C ILE A 106 2.58 19.49 -3.25
N VAL A 107 3.52 18.63 -3.61
CA VAL A 107 4.28 18.76 -4.85
C VAL A 107 4.58 17.38 -5.43
N LYS A 108 4.41 17.25 -6.73
CA LYS A 108 4.82 16.04 -7.44
C LYS A 108 6.34 15.95 -7.52
N VAL A 109 6.90 14.78 -7.20
CA VAL A 109 8.35 14.54 -7.19
C VAL A 109 8.72 13.43 -8.17
N PHE A 110 9.86 13.62 -8.83
CA PHE A 110 10.33 12.75 -9.89
C PHE A 110 11.65 12.06 -9.54
N SER A 111 12.30 12.46 -8.46
CA SER A 111 13.58 11.94 -8.02
C SER A 111 13.68 11.92 -6.50
N TYR A 112 14.64 11.16 -5.99
CA TYR A 112 15.03 11.19 -4.57
C TYR A 112 15.40 12.61 -4.11
N ALA A 113 16.10 13.37 -4.97
CA ALA A 113 16.49 14.74 -4.66
C ALA A 113 15.28 15.69 -4.57
N ASP A 114 14.29 15.55 -5.51
CA ASP A 114 13.04 16.31 -5.45
C ASP A 114 12.25 15.99 -4.18
N LEU A 115 12.18 14.71 -3.82
CA LEU A 115 11.51 14.26 -2.60
C LEU A 115 12.13 14.92 -1.36
N LEU A 116 13.44 14.87 -1.20
CA LEU A 116 14.11 15.51 -0.06
C LEU A 116 13.89 17.02 -0.04
N LYS A 117 13.85 17.67 -1.21
CA LYS A 117 13.55 19.10 -1.33
C LYS A 117 12.11 19.40 -0.87
N ALA A 118 11.12 18.58 -1.27
CA ALA A 118 9.73 18.73 -0.85
C ALA A 118 9.58 18.58 0.67
N VAL A 119 10.17 17.55 1.25
CA VAL A 119 10.18 17.31 2.71
C VAL A 119 10.81 18.48 3.46
N LYS A 120 11.96 18.99 2.99
CA LYS A 120 12.60 20.19 3.58
C LYS A 120 11.71 21.42 3.53
N GLN A 121 10.84 21.52 2.54
CA GLN A 121 9.85 22.59 2.41
C GLN A 121 8.55 22.31 3.17
N HIS A 122 8.48 21.23 3.94
CA HIS A 122 7.28 20.78 4.66
C HIS A 122 6.06 20.53 3.76
N LYS A 123 6.28 20.17 2.50
CA LYS A 123 5.25 19.77 1.55
C LYS A 123 5.18 18.25 1.48
N ILE A 124 3.99 17.74 1.20
CA ILE A 124 3.82 16.33 0.88
C ILE A 124 4.47 16.07 -0.49
N ALA A 125 5.42 15.14 -0.52
CA ALA A 125 6.01 14.65 -1.75
C ALA A 125 5.08 13.59 -2.35
N ALA A 126 4.50 13.89 -3.52
CA ALA A 126 3.56 13.03 -4.21
C ALA A 126 4.25 12.28 -5.35
N MET A 127 4.09 10.96 -5.40
CA MET A 127 4.52 10.09 -6.51
C MET A 127 3.36 9.23 -6.95
N PHE A 128 3.42 8.72 -8.20
CA PHE A 128 2.49 7.69 -8.65
C PHE A 128 3.13 6.31 -8.55
N GLY A 129 2.30 5.35 -8.13
CA GLY A 129 2.55 3.93 -8.29
C GLY A 129 1.46 3.33 -9.15
N VAL A 130 1.80 2.78 -10.31
CA VAL A 130 0.81 2.17 -11.21
C VAL A 130 0.55 0.75 -10.77
N GLU A 131 -0.70 0.43 -10.45
CA GLU A 131 -1.08 -0.88 -9.94
C GLU A 131 -1.79 -1.71 -11.02
N GLY A 132 -1.01 -2.55 -11.64
CA GLY A 132 -1.44 -3.49 -12.66
C GLY A 132 -0.84 -3.23 -14.04
N GLY A 133 -0.09 -4.22 -14.54
CA GLY A 133 0.57 -4.14 -15.84
C GLY A 133 -0.37 -4.03 -17.04
N HIS A 134 -1.66 -4.33 -16.86
CA HIS A 134 -2.69 -4.10 -17.87
C HIS A 134 -2.82 -2.62 -18.26
N MET A 135 -2.39 -1.69 -17.39
CA MET A 135 -2.43 -0.25 -17.66
C MET A 135 -1.47 0.20 -18.77
N ILE A 136 -0.47 -0.60 -19.11
CA ILE A 136 0.38 -0.31 -20.27
C ILE A 136 -0.18 -0.87 -21.59
N GLU A 137 -1.27 -1.65 -21.55
CA GLU A 137 -1.94 -2.23 -22.72
C GLU A 137 -0.94 -2.86 -23.70
N ASP A 138 -0.01 -3.67 -23.16
CA ASP A 138 1.05 -4.40 -23.86
C ASP A 138 1.99 -3.52 -24.73
N ASP A 139 2.17 -2.24 -24.35
CA ASP A 139 2.99 -1.26 -25.04
C ASP A 139 4.04 -0.61 -24.14
N LEU A 140 5.33 -0.85 -24.41
CA LEU A 140 6.44 -0.24 -23.66
C LEU A 140 6.49 1.29 -23.80
N GLY A 141 5.97 1.86 -24.90
CA GLY A 141 5.85 3.31 -25.07
C GLY A 141 4.87 3.93 -24.06
N LYS A 142 3.81 3.19 -23.69
CA LYS A 142 2.88 3.60 -22.64
C LYS A 142 3.54 3.53 -21.25
N LEU A 143 4.37 2.51 -20.98
CA LEU A 143 5.19 2.44 -19.77
C LEU A 143 6.10 3.68 -19.66
N ASP A 144 6.81 4.03 -20.75
CA ASP A 144 7.66 5.22 -20.80
C ASP A 144 6.86 6.51 -20.53
N SER A 145 5.65 6.60 -21.07
CA SER A 145 4.77 7.74 -20.89
C SER A 145 4.30 7.89 -19.45
N LEU A 146 3.90 6.79 -18.79
CA LEU A 146 3.53 6.79 -17.36
C LEU A 146 4.73 7.20 -16.48
N TYR A 147 5.94 6.70 -16.79
CA TYR A 147 7.16 7.11 -16.09
C TYR A 147 7.43 8.62 -16.24
N LYS A 148 7.32 9.16 -17.46
CA LYS A 148 7.46 10.60 -17.73
C LYS A 148 6.43 11.44 -16.96
N ARG A 149 5.22 10.92 -16.76
CA ARG A 149 4.17 11.57 -15.95
C ARG A 149 4.43 11.53 -14.46
N GLY A 150 5.38 10.73 -13.99
CA GLY A 150 5.77 10.65 -12.56
C GLY A 150 5.52 9.32 -11.88
N ALA A 151 5.14 8.26 -12.61
CA ALA A 151 5.10 6.92 -12.06
C ALA A 151 6.50 6.47 -11.63
N ARG A 152 6.64 5.98 -10.41
CA ARG A 152 7.92 5.53 -9.86
C ARG A 152 7.95 4.06 -9.51
N TYR A 153 6.79 3.40 -9.48
CA TYR A 153 6.71 1.96 -9.58
C TYR A 153 5.61 1.49 -10.54
N LEU A 154 5.73 0.26 -11.00
CA LEU A 154 4.65 -0.51 -11.62
C LEU A 154 4.54 -1.84 -10.89
N THR A 155 3.35 -2.14 -10.36
CA THR A 155 2.95 -3.47 -9.92
C THR A 155 2.60 -4.28 -11.15
N LEU A 156 3.35 -5.37 -11.42
CA LEU A 156 3.23 -6.07 -12.71
C LEU A 156 1.86 -6.72 -12.92
N THR A 157 1.17 -7.03 -11.83
CA THR A 157 -0.17 -7.65 -11.84
C THR A 157 -1.04 -7.05 -10.75
N HIS A 158 -2.35 -6.98 -10.98
CA HIS A 158 -3.35 -6.96 -9.91
C HIS A 158 -4.01 -8.34 -9.83
N ASN A 159 -5.24 -8.48 -9.35
CA ASN A 159 -5.94 -9.77 -9.29
C ASN A 159 -6.21 -10.35 -10.68
N ILE A 160 -6.62 -9.52 -11.65
CA ILE A 160 -6.73 -9.86 -13.07
C ILE A 160 -5.43 -9.40 -13.74
N ALA A 161 -4.56 -10.36 -14.09
CA ALA A 161 -3.24 -10.06 -14.64
C ALA A 161 -3.28 -9.77 -16.15
N PRO A 162 -2.29 -9.01 -16.66
CA PRO A 162 -2.10 -8.89 -18.11
C PRO A 162 -1.68 -10.21 -18.75
N SER A 163 -1.72 -10.26 -20.11
CA SER A 163 -1.38 -11.47 -20.88
C SER A 163 0.04 -12.00 -20.63
N TRP A 164 0.95 -11.18 -20.14
CA TRP A 164 2.38 -11.43 -20.07
C TRP A 164 2.91 -11.72 -18.64
N ALA A 165 2.04 -11.74 -17.63
CA ALA A 165 2.37 -12.09 -16.25
C ALA A 165 1.22 -12.88 -15.61
N THR A 166 1.45 -13.50 -14.45
CA THR A 166 0.41 -14.17 -13.66
C THR A 166 0.34 -13.57 -12.25
N SER A 167 -0.89 -13.34 -11.78
CA SER A 167 -1.15 -12.84 -10.44
C SER A 167 -1.19 -13.95 -9.40
N ALA A 168 -1.16 -13.58 -8.13
CA ALA A 168 -1.40 -14.50 -7.03
C ALA A 168 -2.82 -15.11 -7.08
N ALA A 169 -3.80 -14.35 -7.62
CA ALA A 169 -5.15 -14.87 -7.83
C ALA A 169 -5.19 -15.92 -8.95
N ASP A 170 -4.50 -15.67 -10.07
CA ASP A 170 -4.39 -16.61 -11.17
C ASP A 170 -3.74 -17.93 -10.74
N GLU A 171 -2.64 -17.85 -9.99
CA GLU A 171 -1.85 -19.03 -9.61
C GLU A 171 -2.47 -19.85 -8.47
N ALA A 172 -3.31 -19.22 -7.63
CA ALA A 172 -4.00 -19.89 -6.52
C ALA A 172 -5.33 -20.55 -6.94
N SER A 173 -5.89 -20.20 -8.09
CA SER A 173 -7.21 -20.68 -8.51
C SER A 173 -7.11 -22.08 -9.13
N PRO A 174 -7.82 -23.09 -8.60
CA PRO A 174 -7.95 -24.38 -9.26
C PRO A 174 -8.96 -24.35 -10.44
N ASN A 175 -9.69 -23.23 -10.61
CA ASN A 175 -10.76 -23.12 -11.62
C ASN A 175 -10.62 -21.80 -12.40
N PRO A 176 -10.29 -21.90 -13.70
CA PRO A 176 -9.99 -20.77 -14.57
C PRO A 176 -11.14 -19.79 -14.86
N SER A 177 -12.36 -20.01 -14.43
CA SER A 177 -13.55 -19.35 -14.96
C SER A 177 -14.04 -18.11 -14.21
N LYS A 178 -13.35 -17.65 -13.15
CA LYS A 178 -13.73 -16.41 -12.44
C LYS A 178 -12.54 -15.46 -12.32
N GLY A 179 -12.48 -14.53 -13.23
CA GLY A 179 -11.62 -13.35 -13.17
C GLY A 179 -10.11 -13.67 -13.26
N GLY A 180 -9.54 -13.62 -14.45
CA GLY A 180 -8.11 -13.77 -14.68
C GLY A 180 -7.58 -15.20 -14.66
N ALA A 181 -8.47 -16.18 -14.79
CA ALA A 181 -8.09 -17.58 -14.74
C ALA A 181 -7.20 -17.99 -15.90
N LEU A 182 -6.07 -18.57 -15.55
CA LEU A 182 -5.23 -19.27 -16.52
C LEU A 182 -6.02 -20.39 -17.18
N ASP A 183 -6.23 -20.29 -18.47
CA ASP A 183 -6.42 -21.47 -19.29
C ASP A 183 -5.26 -22.43 -18.96
N SER A 184 -5.56 -23.72 -18.83
CA SER A 184 -4.57 -24.77 -18.52
C SER A 184 -3.38 -24.80 -19.48
N SER A 185 -3.52 -24.16 -20.65
CA SER A 185 -2.46 -23.93 -21.63
C SER A 185 -1.57 -22.72 -21.33
N ARG A 186 -2.01 -21.79 -20.44
CA ARG A 186 -1.25 -20.57 -20.15
C ARG A 186 -0.13 -20.84 -19.15
N ARG A 187 1.09 -20.56 -19.56
CA ARG A 187 2.28 -20.66 -18.71
C ARG A 187 2.19 -19.70 -17.53
N LYS A 188 2.48 -20.19 -16.31
CA LYS A 188 2.67 -19.33 -15.12
C LYS A 188 3.96 -18.53 -15.24
N GLY A 189 3.95 -17.33 -14.67
CA GLY A 189 5.11 -16.43 -14.63
C GLY A 189 5.13 -15.40 -15.76
N LEU A 190 6.33 -14.85 -16.02
CA LEU A 190 6.55 -13.86 -17.06
C LEU A 190 6.72 -14.50 -18.43
N THR A 191 6.05 -13.93 -19.44
CA THR A 191 6.38 -14.16 -20.86
C THR A 191 7.66 -13.39 -21.24
N ASP A 192 8.12 -13.53 -22.48
CA ASP A 192 9.26 -12.76 -22.97
C ASP A 192 8.96 -11.25 -23.01
N PHE A 193 7.71 -10.86 -23.30
CA PHE A 193 7.30 -9.46 -23.17
C PHE A 193 7.32 -8.99 -21.70
N GLY A 194 6.86 -9.79 -20.75
CA GLY A 194 6.96 -9.48 -19.32
C GLY A 194 8.42 -9.27 -18.86
N LYS A 195 9.36 -10.06 -19.37
CA LYS A 195 10.80 -9.83 -19.13
C LYS A 195 11.30 -8.53 -19.77
N GLN A 196 10.81 -8.15 -20.95
CA GLN A 196 11.12 -6.86 -21.57
C GLN A 196 10.59 -5.69 -20.72
N VAL A 197 9.39 -5.81 -20.14
CA VAL A 197 8.84 -4.82 -19.19
C VAL A 197 9.78 -4.66 -17.99
N VAL A 198 10.21 -5.75 -17.35
CA VAL A 198 11.16 -5.73 -16.22
C VAL A 198 12.47 -5.04 -16.62
N GLN A 199 13.04 -5.38 -17.78
CA GLN A 199 14.26 -4.76 -18.30
C GLN A 199 14.07 -3.26 -18.56
N ARG A 200 12.93 -2.88 -19.15
CA ARG A 200 12.63 -1.47 -19.43
C ARG A 200 12.48 -0.66 -18.14
N MET A 201 11.81 -1.21 -17.12
CA MET A 201 11.71 -0.58 -15.79
C MET A 201 13.08 -0.36 -15.15
N ASN A 202 13.98 -1.34 -15.22
CA ASN A 202 15.37 -1.19 -14.76
C ASN A 202 16.12 -0.06 -15.49
N GLN A 203 15.95 0.06 -16.83
CA GLN A 203 16.54 1.12 -17.63
C GLN A 203 16.01 2.51 -17.29
N LEU A 204 14.72 2.62 -16.98
CA LEU A 204 14.07 3.86 -16.56
C LEU A 204 14.42 4.26 -15.13
N GLY A 205 14.87 3.31 -14.28
CA GLY A 205 14.98 3.51 -12.85
C GLY A 205 13.62 3.46 -12.13
N MET A 206 12.64 2.80 -12.74
CA MET A 206 11.32 2.56 -12.20
C MET A 206 11.35 1.33 -11.30
N LEU A 207 10.85 1.44 -10.07
CA LEU A 207 10.77 0.34 -9.11
C LEU A 207 9.83 -0.75 -9.64
N ILE A 208 10.28 -1.99 -9.57
CA ILE A 208 9.44 -3.16 -9.85
C ILE A 208 8.73 -3.55 -8.56
N ASP A 209 7.41 -3.53 -8.58
CA ASP A 209 6.59 -3.91 -7.45
C ASP A 209 6.06 -5.34 -7.63
N VAL A 210 6.28 -6.18 -6.61
CA VAL A 210 5.86 -7.59 -6.59
C VAL A 210 4.58 -7.83 -5.79
N SER A 211 3.93 -6.79 -5.26
CA SER A 211 2.61 -6.95 -4.68
C SER A 211 1.66 -7.55 -5.73
N HIS A 212 0.74 -8.41 -5.32
CA HIS A 212 -0.15 -9.17 -6.21
C HIS A 212 0.50 -10.21 -7.14
N ALA A 213 1.83 -10.24 -7.30
CA ALA A 213 2.48 -11.19 -8.19
C ALA A 213 2.23 -12.65 -7.75
N GLY A 214 1.98 -13.53 -8.72
CA GLY A 214 1.98 -14.97 -8.47
C GLY A 214 3.37 -15.47 -8.09
N ASP A 215 3.45 -16.64 -7.48
CA ASP A 215 4.72 -17.23 -7.04
C ASP A 215 5.74 -17.33 -8.20
N GLN A 216 5.29 -17.82 -9.36
CA GLN A 216 6.18 -17.96 -10.51
C GLN A 216 6.59 -16.60 -11.07
N THR A 217 5.65 -15.65 -11.16
CA THR A 217 5.95 -14.26 -11.58
C THR A 217 6.97 -13.63 -10.66
N PHE A 218 6.84 -13.80 -9.35
CA PHE A 218 7.81 -13.31 -8.36
C PHE A 218 9.23 -13.83 -8.65
N TRP A 219 9.37 -15.15 -8.82
CA TRP A 219 10.69 -15.75 -9.06
C TRP A 219 11.27 -15.38 -10.43
N ASP A 220 10.43 -15.18 -11.43
CA ASP A 220 10.88 -14.72 -12.75
C ASP A 220 11.36 -13.25 -12.69
N ILE A 221 10.69 -12.39 -11.90
CA ILE A 221 11.14 -11.02 -11.62
C ILE A 221 12.52 -11.04 -10.93
N ILE A 222 12.68 -11.83 -9.87
CA ILE A 222 13.97 -11.93 -9.13
C ILE A 222 15.10 -12.36 -10.05
N LYS A 223 14.84 -13.23 -11.04
CA LYS A 223 15.84 -13.65 -12.03
C LYS A 223 16.16 -12.59 -13.08
N ALA A 224 15.16 -11.78 -13.46
CA ALA A 224 15.26 -10.83 -14.56
C ALA A 224 15.75 -9.44 -14.13
N THR A 225 15.47 -9.04 -12.88
CA THR A 225 15.82 -7.70 -12.40
C THR A 225 17.31 -7.55 -12.08
N THR A 226 17.83 -6.35 -12.33
CA THR A 226 19.19 -5.93 -11.94
C THR A 226 19.18 -4.85 -10.85
N LYS A 227 17.99 -4.45 -10.40
CA LYS A 227 17.76 -3.39 -9.42
C LYS A 227 17.01 -3.92 -8.21
N PRO A 228 17.10 -3.25 -7.04
CA PRO A 228 16.26 -3.57 -5.88
C PRO A 228 14.77 -3.42 -6.21
N ILE A 229 13.96 -4.39 -5.78
CA ILE A 229 12.50 -4.40 -5.96
C ILE A 229 11.77 -3.94 -4.70
N ILE A 230 10.47 -3.68 -4.82
CA ILE A 230 9.59 -3.46 -3.67
C ILE A 230 8.42 -4.46 -3.66
N ALA A 231 7.89 -4.72 -2.47
CA ALA A 231 6.51 -5.12 -2.29
C ALA A 231 5.79 -3.92 -1.68
N SER A 232 5.04 -3.17 -2.48
CA SER A 232 4.47 -1.87 -2.09
C SER A 232 3.42 -1.97 -0.99
N HIS A 233 2.71 -3.12 -0.88
CA HIS A 233 1.67 -3.38 0.11
C HIS A 233 1.43 -4.90 0.26
N SER A 234 2.30 -5.62 0.99
CA SER A 234 2.20 -7.06 1.24
C SER A 234 2.58 -7.41 2.67
N SER A 235 1.95 -8.45 3.24
CA SER A 235 2.19 -8.89 4.61
C SER A 235 2.87 -10.27 4.64
N VAL A 236 2.82 -11.01 5.75
CA VAL A 236 3.59 -12.25 5.98
C VAL A 236 2.71 -13.48 5.91
N TYR A 237 3.02 -14.41 5.00
CA TYR A 237 2.27 -15.64 4.79
C TYR A 237 2.33 -16.59 6.00
N SER A 238 3.47 -16.71 6.64
CA SER A 238 3.66 -17.58 7.80
C SER A 238 2.81 -17.18 9.02
N LEU A 239 2.39 -15.92 9.12
CA LEU A 239 1.44 -15.44 10.13
C LEU A 239 -0.01 -15.60 9.65
N VAL A 240 -0.29 -15.26 8.41
CA VAL A 240 -1.61 -15.36 7.79
C VAL A 240 -1.46 -15.99 6.40
N PRO A 241 -1.85 -17.27 6.21
CA PRO A 241 -1.74 -17.96 4.92
C PRO A 241 -2.73 -17.41 3.89
N HIS A 242 -2.45 -16.23 3.38
CA HIS A 242 -3.23 -15.58 2.33
C HIS A 242 -2.38 -15.41 1.07
N ARG A 243 -2.96 -15.62 -0.12
CA ARG A 243 -2.23 -15.55 -1.41
C ARG A 243 -1.53 -14.22 -1.68
N ARG A 244 -1.98 -13.12 -1.03
CA ARG A 244 -1.39 -11.79 -1.15
C ARG A 244 -0.16 -11.57 -0.25
N ASN A 245 0.07 -12.48 0.69
CA ASN A 245 1.16 -12.41 1.64
C ASN A 245 2.42 -13.13 1.13
N LEU A 246 3.57 -12.56 1.47
CA LEU A 246 4.88 -13.08 1.07
C LEU A 246 5.30 -14.28 1.92
N LYS A 247 5.80 -15.32 1.27
CA LYS A 247 6.42 -16.47 1.92
C LYS A 247 7.81 -16.12 2.42
N ASP A 248 8.33 -16.88 3.38
CA ASP A 248 9.63 -16.63 4.00
C ASP A 248 10.80 -16.61 3.00
N ASP A 249 10.75 -17.47 1.99
CA ASP A 249 11.75 -17.51 0.92
C ASP A 249 11.66 -16.27 0.01
N GLN A 250 10.47 -15.76 -0.25
CA GLN A 250 10.25 -14.52 -0.99
C GLN A 250 10.74 -13.31 -0.19
N ILE A 251 10.44 -13.23 1.12
CA ILE A 251 10.95 -12.18 2.01
C ILE A 251 12.48 -12.16 2.00
N LYS A 252 13.10 -13.34 2.13
CA LYS A 252 14.58 -13.49 2.07
C LYS A 252 15.14 -13.10 0.70
N ALA A 253 14.43 -13.40 -0.39
CA ALA A 253 14.85 -13.03 -1.73
C ALA A 253 14.79 -11.53 -1.96
N ILE A 254 13.73 -10.83 -1.48
CA ILE A 254 13.64 -9.36 -1.52
C ILE A 254 14.78 -8.73 -0.73
N ALA A 255 15.06 -9.21 0.47
CA ALA A 255 16.17 -8.71 1.29
C ALA A 255 17.53 -8.93 0.60
N LYS A 256 17.77 -10.12 0.04
CA LYS A 256 18.99 -10.43 -0.70
C LYS A 256 19.17 -9.56 -1.95
N ASN A 257 18.08 -9.20 -2.61
CA ASN A 257 18.06 -8.28 -3.75
C ASN A 257 18.31 -6.81 -3.33
N GLY A 258 18.31 -6.50 -2.03
CA GLY A 258 18.42 -5.13 -1.49
C GLY A 258 17.10 -4.35 -1.51
N GLY A 259 15.99 -5.02 -1.73
CA GLY A 259 14.65 -4.45 -1.80
C GLY A 259 14.04 -4.05 -0.46
N VAL A 260 12.72 -3.85 -0.43
CA VAL A 260 11.96 -3.52 0.80
C VAL A 260 10.52 -4.03 0.70
N ILE A 261 9.97 -4.41 1.84
CA ILE A 261 8.60 -4.91 1.99
C ILE A 261 7.81 -3.87 2.80
N GLN A 262 6.74 -3.36 2.22
CA GLN A 262 5.85 -2.42 2.88
C GLN A 262 4.61 -3.19 3.36
N VAL A 263 4.42 -3.21 4.69
CA VAL A 263 3.36 -4.02 5.29
C VAL A 263 1.99 -3.41 5.01
N ASN A 264 1.09 -4.22 4.46
CA ASN A 264 -0.29 -3.85 4.15
C ASN A 264 -1.15 -3.84 5.42
N PHE A 265 -2.13 -2.92 5.50
CA PHE A 265 -3.03 -2.78 6.65
C PHE A 265 -4.35 -3.56 6.50
N ASN A 266 -4.58 -4.23 5.38
CA ASN A 266 -5.80 -5.01 5.17
C ASN A 266 -5.98 -6.08 6.27
N PRO A 267 -7.10 -6.08 7.02
CA PRO A 267 -7.37 -7.06 8.06
C PRO A 267 -7.28 -8.50 7.60
N GLY A 268 -7.70 -8.80 6.37
CA GLY A 268 -7.61 -10.14 5.80
C GLY A 268 -6.18 -10.64 5.55
N PHE A 269 -5.18 -9.73 5.58
CA PHE A 269 -3.76 -10.06 5.39
C PHE A 269 -2.98 -10.10 6.70
N ILE A 270 -3.54 -9.56 7.80
CA ILE A 270 -2.85 -9.48 9.08
C ILE A 270 -3.55 -10.25 10.22
N ASP A 271 -4.81 -10.69 10.03
CA ASP A 271 -5.57 -11.50 10.99
C ASP A 271 -6.12 -12.77 10.32
N SER A 272 -5.59 -13.93 10.68
CA SER A 272 -6.04 -15.22 10.15
C SER A 272 -7.50 -15.56 10.47
N SER A 273 -8.09 -14.90 11.46
CA SER A 273 -9.50 -15.07 11.83
C SER A 273 -10.46 -14.17 11.06
N PHE A 274 -9.93 -13.11 10.40
CA PHE A 274 -10.76 -12.09 9.76
C PHE A 274 -11.68 -12.67 8.67
N GLY A 275 -11.20 -13.54 7.79
CA GLY A 275 -12.00 -14.13 6.73
C GLY A 275 -13.23 -14.90 7.23
N LYS A 276 -13.13 -15.54 8.41
CA LYS A 276 -14.30 -16.20 9.03
C LYS A 276 -15.30 -15.18 9.56
N LYS A 277 -14.83 -14.08 10.18
CA LYS A 277 -15.68 -12.99 10.67
C LYS A 277 -16.40 -12.30 9.52
N GLU A 278 -15.68 -12.01 8.44
CA GLU A 278 -16.21 -11.38 7.23
C GLU A 278 -17.27 -12.28 6.54
N THR A 279 -16.98 -13.57 6.38
CA THR A 279 -17.96 -14.54 5.84
C THR A 279 -19.22 -14.58 6.70
N ALA A 280 -19.11 -14.62 8.01
CA ALA A 280 -20.25 -14.62 8.92
C ALA A 280 -21.08 -13.31 8.79
N PHE A 281 -20.40 -12.16 8.70
CA PHE A 281 -21.02 -10.86 8.47
C PHE A 281 -21.80 -10.82 7.14
N LEU A 282 -21.14 -11.20 6.04
CA LEU A 282 -21.79 -11.21 4.72
C LEU A 282 -22.95 -12.21 4.64
N THR A 283 -22.84 -13.37 5.29
CA THR A 283 -23.93 -14.34 5.37
C THR A 283 -25.14 -13.75 6.10
N LYS A 284 -24.90 -13.04 7.19
CA LYS A 284 -25.97 -12.36 7.97
C LYS A 284 -26.70 -11.30 7.15
N TYR A 285 -26.00 -10.57 6.29
CA TYR A 285 -26.55 -9.49 5.48
C TYR A 285 -26.65 -9.85 3.99
N ALA A 286 -26.71 -11.14 3.65
CA ALA A 286 -26.67 -11.64 2.27
C ALA A 286 -27.76 -11.03 1.36
N ALA A 287 -28.99 -10.90 1.84
CA ALA A 287 -30.08 -10.32 1.05
C ALA A 287 -29.81 -8.86 0.64
N GLU A 288 -29.21 -8.07 1.53
CA GLU A 288 -28.84 -6.69 1.24
C GLU A 288 -27.61 -6.62 0.33
N TYR A 289 -26.59 -7.45 0.59
CA TYR A 289 -25.42 -7.57 -0.26
C TYR A 289 -25.81 -7.94 -1.71
N ASP A 290 -26.64 -8.96 -1.90
CA ASP A 290 -27.12 -9.38 -3.21
C ASP A 290 -27.93 -8.28 -3.92
N SER A 291 -28.71 -7.51 -3.15
CA SER A 291 -29.44 -6.35 -3.69
C SER A 291 -28.49 -5.27 -4.21
N LEU A 292 -27.43 -4.95 -3.45
CA LEU A 292 -26.40 -3.99 -3.86
C LEU A 292 -25.65 -4.48 -5.11
N MET A 293 -25.25 -5.75 -5.16
CA MET A 293 -24.56 -6.33 -6.32
C MET A 293 -25.42 -6.27 -7.60
N LYS A 294 -26.74 -6.43 -7.49
CA LYS A 294 -27.67 -6.28 -8.64
C LYS A 294 -27.73 -4.86 -9.21
N THR A 295 -27.26 -3.85 -8.48
CA THR A 295 -27.19 -2.46 -8.99
C THR A 295 -26.05 -2.26 -10.00
N GLY A 296 -25.20 -3.26 -10.24
CA GLY A 296 -24.02 -3.17 -11.12
C GLY A 296 -22.85 -2.41 -10.52
N LYS A 297 -22.90 -2.08 -9.23
CA LYS A 297 -21.75 -1.51 -8.51
C LYS A 297 -20.66 -2.55 -8.32
N LEU A 298 -19.42 -2.11 -8.30
CA LEU A 298 -18.29 -2.96 -7.92
C LEU A 298 -18.49 -3.54 -6.51
N GLU A 299 -18.04 -4.75 -6.30
CA GLU A 299 -18.09 -5.46 -5.01
C GLU A 299 -17.52 -4.60 -3.88
N TRP A 300 -16.41 -3.92 -4.12
CA TRP A 300 -15.77 -3.02 -3.17
C TRP A 300 -16.73 -1.96 -2.61
N TYR A 301 -17.52 -1.30 -3.45
CA TYR A 301 -18.49 -0.27 -3.02
C TYR A 301 -19.67 -0.85 -2.25
N SER A 302 -20.08 -2.07 -2.59
CA SER A 302 -21.14 -2.78 -1.87
C SER A 302 -20.69 -3.17 -0.46
N MET A 303 -19.48 -3.64 -0.33
CA MET A 303 -18.82 -3.94 0.95
C MET A 303 -18.62 -2.69 1.81
N ASP A 304 -18.08 -1.61 1.24
CA ASP A 304 -17.90 -0.31 1.93
C ASP A 304 -19.21 0.21 2.52
N TYR A 305 -20.30 0.15 1.74
CA TYR A 305 -21.62 0.54 2.21
C TYR A 305 -22.08 -0.29 3.41
N LEU A 306 -21.97 -1.62 3.34
CA LEU A 306 -22.39 -2.51 4.44
C LEU A 306 -21.58 -2.29 5.71
N TYR A 307 -20.26 -2.17 5.58
CA TYR A 307 -19.38 -1.93 6.73
C TYR A 307 -19.66 -0.60 7.42
N LYS A 308 -19.95 0.46 6.67
CA LYS A 308 -20.34 1.75 7.22
C LYS A 308 -21.71 1.71 7.87
N LYS A 309 -22.69 1.07 7.23
CA LYS A 309 -24.06 0.94 7.75
C LYS A 309 -24.08 0.15 9.07
N TYR A 310 -23.30 -0.91 9.17
CA TYR A 310 -23.25 -1.77 10.35
C TYR A 310 -21.94 -1.57 11.15
N ALA A 311 -21.49 -0.32 11.27
CA ALA A 311 -20.20 0.04 11.85
C ALA A 311 -19.97 -0.54 13.26
N ALA A 312 -21.00 -0.64 14.11
CA ALA A 312 -20.87 -1.23 15.44
C ALA A 312 -20.41 -2.69 15.40
N GLU A 313 -20.95 -3.50 14.48
CA GLU A 313 -20.55 -4.89 14.28
C GLU A 313 -19.21 -4.97 13.55
N THR A 314 -19.02 -4.20 12.50
CA THR A 314 -17.77 -4.11 11.74
C THR A 314 -16.58 -3.79 12.63
N ASN A 315 -16.75 -2.86 13.60
CA ASN A 315 -15.69 -2.53 14.55
C ASN A 315 -15.23 -3.72 15.40
N THR A 316 -16.10 -4.69 15.66
CA THR A 316 -15.72 -5.91 16.42
C THR A 316 -14.88 -6.89 15.59
N MET A 317 -14.91 -6.77 14.25
CA MET A 317 -14.13 -7.62 13.35
C MET A 317 -12.70 -7.11 13.15
N ARG A 318 -12.46 -5.83 13.40
CA ARG A 318 -11.17 -5.18 13.18
C ARG A 318 -10.07 -5.79 14.06
N PRO A 319 -8.95 -6.23 13.48
CA PRO A 319 -7.80 -6.70 14.28
C PRO A 319 -7.17 -5.54 15.05
N PRO A 320 -6.57 -5.79 16.22
CA PRO A 320 -5.82 -4.75 16.94
C PRO A 320 -4.56 -4.34 16.16
N LEU A 321 -4.10 -3.09 16.35
CA LEU A 321 -2.85 -2.57 15.79
C LEU A 321 -1.65 -3.50 16.05
N SER A 322 -1.64 -4.22 17.19
CA SER A 322 -0.55 -5.13 17.53
C SER A 322 -0.31 -6.22 16.49
N MET A 323 -1.35 -6.67 15.77
CA MET A 323 -1.18 -7.65 14.69
C MET A 323 -0.40 -7.07 13.49
N LEU A 324 -0.62 -5.81 13.13
CA LEU A 324 0.22 -5.14 12.14
C LEU A 324 1.68 -5.08 12.59
N ILE A 325 1.90 -4.74 13.86
CA ILE A 325 3.26 -4.70 14.44
C ILE A 325 3.90 -6.08 14.43
N GLU A 326 3.16 -7.16 14.69
CA GLU A 326 3.66 -8.54 14.61
C GLU A 326 4.17 -8.89 13.21
N HIS A 327 3.50 -8.45 12.14
CA HIS A 327 4.00 -8.62 10.77
C HIS A 327 5.31 -7.87 10.52
N ILE A 328 5.42 -6.63 11.03
CA ILE A 328 6.68 -5.85 10.96
C ILE A 328 7.80 -6.57 11.73
N GLU A 329 7.53 -7.02 12.98
CA GLU A 329 8.49 -7.74 13.83
C GLU A 329 8.92 -9.07 13.20
N TYR A 330 8.01 -9.79 12.53
CA TYR A 330 8.33 -11.04 11.84
C TYR A 330 9.35 -10.81 10.71
N ILE A 331 9.13 -9.80 9.87
CA ILE A 331 10.07 -9.45 8.80
C ILE A 331 11.42 -9.05 9.38
N ILE A 332 11.44 -8.21 10.42
CA ILE A 332 12.67 -7.80 11.12
C ILE A 332 13.45 -9.02 11.63
N LYS A 333 12.76 -9.94 12.29
CA LYS A 333 13.37 -11.16 12.82
C LYS A 333 13.93 -12.08 11.72
N LEU A 334 13.26 -12.12 10.56
CA LEU A 334 13.64 -13.01 9.46
C LEU A 334 14.82 -12.48 8.64
N VAL A 335 14.88 -11.16 8.41
CA VAL A 335 15.83 -10.53 7.45
C VAL A 335 16.47 -9.22 7.90
N ASP A 336 16.08 -8.63 9.01
CA ASP A 336 16.55 -7.37 9.58
C ASP A 336 15.57 -6.18 9.34
N VAL A 337 15.78 -5.13 10.14
CA VAL A 337 15.01 -3.87 10.13
C VAL A 337 15.16 -3.08 8.84
N ASP A 338 16.21 -3.32 8.07
CA ASP A 338 16.52 -2.62 6.82
C ASP A 338 15.57 -2.96 5.66
N TYR A 339 14.66 -3.92 5.83
CA TYR A 339 13.87 -4.48 4.74
C TYR A 339 12.35 -4.33 4.93
N VAL A 340 11.89 -3.54 5.89
CA VAL A 340 10.47 -3.37 6.20
C VAL A 340 10.07 -1.90 6.25
N GLY A 341 8.81 -1.61 5.87
CA GLY A 341 8.18 -0.28 5.92
C GLY A 341 6.66 -0.37 5.89
N LEU A 342 5.98 0.69 5.46
CA LEU A 342 4.53 0.88 5.51
C LEU A 342 3.94 1.09 4.12
N GLY A 343 2.91 0.31 3.77
CA GLY A 343 2.11 0.47 2.57
C GLY A 343 0.65 0.23 2.94
N SER A 344 -0.05 1.29 3.32
CA SER A 344 -1.30 1.18 4.07
C SER A 344 -2.44 0.54 3.32
N ASP A 345 -2.50 0.77 2.01
CA ASP A 345 -3.65 0.40 1.19
C ASP A 345 -4.93 1.18 1.60
N PHE A 346 -4.77 2.32 2.29
CA PHE A 346 -5.88 3.21 2.59
C PHE A 346 -6.60 3.65 1.32
N ASP A 347 -7.91 3.78 1.42
CA ASP A 347 -8.83 4.08 0.33
C ASP A 347 -8.99 2.96 -0.73
N GLY A 348 -8.16 1.90 -0.69
CA GLY A 348 -8.30 0.62 -1.42
C GLY A 348 -8.89 -0.50 -0.57
N ILE A 349 -8.80 -0.40 0.76
CA ILE A 349 -9.41 -1.33 1.71
C ILE A 349 -10.67 -0.74 2.36
N ASN A 350 -11.65 -1.60 2.67
CA ASN A 350 -12.94 -1.18 3.22
C ASN A 350 -12.97 -1.12 4.75
N ILE A 351 -11.99 -1.75 5.40
CA ILE A 351 -11.90 -1.86 6.84
C ILE A 351 -10.42 -1.86 7.24
N THR A 352 -10.09 -1.24 8.36
CA THR A 352 -8.72 -1.01 8.83
C THR A 352 -8.51 -1.63 10.19
N PRO A 353 -7.27 -1.87 10.66
CA PRO A 353 -7.00 -2.28 12.03
C PRO A 353 -7.52 -1.25 13.04
N GLN A 354 -7.87 -1.69 14.24
CA GLN A 354 -8.22 -0.80 15.35
C GLN A 354 -7.09 0.20 15.58
N GLN A 355 -7.44 1.44 15.93
CA GLN A 355 -6.51 2.56 16.09
C GLN A 355 -5.89 3.11 14.81
N LEU A 356 -6.06 2.45 13.67
CA LEU A 356 -5.66 2.96 12.36
C LEU A 356 -6.91 3.40 11.57
N ASP A 357 -7.66 4.34 12.13
CA ASP A 357 -8.97 4.75 11.60
C ASP A 357 -8.84 5.58 10.32
N ASP A 358 -7.74 6.28 10.13
CA ASP A 358 -7.39 7.03 8.93
C ASP A 358 -5.90 7.45 8.96
N VAL A 359 -5.47 8.17 7.94
CA VAL A 359 -4.06 8.63 7.80
C VAL A 359 -3.58 9.53 8.95
N THR A 360 -4.45 10.10 9.79
CA THR A 360 -4.04 10.91 10.96
C THR A 360 -3.44 10.07 12.08
N THR A 361 -3.58 8.74 12.00
CA THR A 361 -3.21 7.80 13.06
C THR A 361 -1.82 7.16 12.90
N TYR A 362 -1.07 7.49 11.84
CA TYR A 362 0.32 7.02 11.67
C TYR A 362 1.21 7.19 12.91
N PRO A 363 1.10 8.25 13.73
CA PRO A 363 1.87 8.37 14.96
C PRO A 363 1.69 7.22 15.95
N LEU A 364 0.55 6.49 15.90
CA LEU A 364 0.30 5.33 16.76
C LEU A 364 1.17 4.13 16.39
N ILE A 365 1.55 3.98 15.11
CA ILE A 365 2.53 2.98 14.68
C ILE A 365 3.89 3.31 15.30
N THR A 366 4.30 4.58 15.24
CA THR A 366 5.54 5.03 15.89
C THR A 366 5.51 4.76 17.40
N LYS A 367 4.38 5.06 18.05
CA LYS A 367 4.19 4.75 19.47
C LYS A 367 4.35 3.27 19.74
N ALA A 368 3.70 2.41 18.99
CA ALA A 368 3.76 0.96 19.18
C ALA A 368 5.20 0.44 19.01
N LEU A 369 5.97 0.94 18.05
CA LEU A 369 7.39 0.58 17.87
C LEU A 369 8.26 1.09 19.03
N VAL A 370 8.01 2.29 19.56
CA VAL A 370 8.68 2.80 20.77
C VAL A 370 8.37 1.92 21.98
N ASP A 371 7.10 1.56 22.18
CA ASP A 371 6.66 0.71 23.29
C ASP A 371 7.28 -0.71 23.21
N LYS A 372 7.60 -1.19 22.01
CA LYS A 372 8.35 -2.42 21.75
C LYS A 372 9.87 -2.29 21.94
N GLY A 373 10.39 -1.08 22.21
CA GLY A 373 11.80 -0.85 22.50
C GLY A 373 12.69 -0.67 21.26
N TYR A 374 12.11 -0.47 20.06
CA TYR A 374 12.91 -0.18 18.88
C TYR A 374 13.67 1.15 19.01
N SER A 375 14.91 1.17 18.55
CA SER A 375 15.72 2.39 18.58
C SER A 375 15.15 3.46 17.63
N LYS A 376 15.46 4.72 17.92
CA LYS A 376 15.10 5.82 17.00
C LYS A 376 15.59 5.58 15.58
N LYS A 377 16.78 4.98 15.40
CA LYS A 377 17.37 4.66 14.11
C LYS A 377 16.51 3.63 13.37
N ASP A 378 16.07 2.58 14.06
CA ASP A 378 15.25 1.52 13.47
C ASP A 378 13.87 2.03 13.09
N ILE A 379 13.24 2.82 13.97
CA ILE A 379 11.94 3.43 13.69
C ILE A 379 12.03 4.37 12.48
N THR A 380 13.09 5.18 12.36
CA THR A 380 13.30 6.04 11.17
C THR A 380 13.44 5.23 9.88
N LYS A 381 14.08 4.05 9.94
CA LYS A 381 14.18 3.13 8.80
C LYS A 381 12.80 2.60 8.39
N ILE A 382 12.02 2.09 9.36
CA ILE A 382 10.67 1.52 9.14
C ILE A 382 9.71 2.58 8.58
N LEU A 383 9.72 3.79 9.14
CA LEU A 383 8.78 4.84 8.74
C LEU A 383 9.01 5.34 7.30
N GLY A 384 10.22 5.19 6.74
CA GLY A 384 10.44 5.62 5.36
C GLY A 384 11.87 5.46 4.88
N GLY A 385 12.87 5.39 5.78
CA GLY A 385 14.29 5.33 5.39
C GLY A 385 14.61 4.17 4.46
N ASN A 386 13.96 3.01 4.65
CA ASN A 386 14.15 1.83 3.82
C ASN A 386 13.59 2.03 2.40
N PHE A 387 12.40 2.61 2.26
CA PHE A 387 11.87 2.99 0.95
C PHE A 387 12.79 3.98 0.24
N LEU A 388 13.23 5.02 0.94
CA LEU A 388 14.14 6.04 0.40
C LEU A 388 15.46 5.44 -0.10
N ARG A 389 16.00 4.46 0.60
CA ARG A 389 17.18 3.69 0.18
C ARG A 389 16.95 2.99 -1.16
N VAL A 390 15.82 2.30 -1.29
CA VAL A 390 15.48 1.53 -2.50
C VAL A 390 15.15 2.47 -3.66
N LEU A 391 14.42 3.55 -3.43
CA LEU A 391 14.15 4.58 -4.43
C LEU A 391 15.47 5.13 -5.01
N LYS A 392 16.38 5.57 -4.13
CA LYS A 392 17.68 6.10 -4.54
C LYS A 392 18.54 5.08 -5.31
N ALA A 393 18.50 3.81 -4.92
CA ALA A 393 19.27 2.74 -5.57
C ALA A 393 18.77 2.42 -6.99
N ASN A 394 17.52 2.74 -7.28
CA ASN A 394 16.92 2.54 -8.62
C ASN A 394 17.19 3.70 -9.57
N GLU A 395 17.47 4.91 -9.09
CA GLU A 395 17.69 6.06 -9.97
C GLU A 395 18.80 5.79 -11.00
N VAL A 396 18.54 6.21 -12.21
CA VAL A 396 19.52 6.18 -13.32
C VAL A 396 20.30 7.49 -13.25
N LYS A 397 21.64 7.36 -13.26
CA LYS A 397 22.57 8.51 -13.24
C LYS A 397 22.63 9.18 -14.61
#